data_7cb690faf78bafd24d3765f9caa15550
#
_entry.id   7cb690faf78bafd24d3765f9caa15550
#
_cell.length_a   1.000
_cell.length_b   1.000
_cell.length_c   1.000
_cell.angle_alpha   90.00
_cell.angle_beta   90.00
_cell.angle_gamma   90.00
#
_symmetry.space_group_name_H-M   'P 1'
#
loop_
_entity.id
_entity.type
_entity.pdbx_description
1 polymer ?
#
loop_
_entity_poly.entity_id
_entity_poly.type
_entity_poly.pdbx_seq_one_letter_code
_entity_poly.pdbx_strand_id
1 'polypeptide(L)'
;MKTFTIVIPTYNNLDLFKSAYSSVCKQDFKDYEIVVVDDSDDSSIEDYVSSLNNPNLIYRHHVPSTGAVNNWNHGLQLASGKYVIVLHHDEAFEEDNYLTSLNVQFQKGYEVLVTRVKVFNGGVLKPNVFSQAVMKFFIGFPSLLFLCNVIGPCSCIAFKRAHITAFDNRLNWLVDVDWYYRILKRKRRK
;
A
#
# COMPACT_ATOMS: atom_id res chain seq x y z
N MET A 1 -4.77 -17.58 -8.57
CA MET A 1 -4.97 -16.31 -7.84
C MET A 1 -3.79 -16.13 -6.92
N LYS A 2 -3.09 -15.02 -7.00
CA LYS A 2 -1.92 -14.72 -6.17
C LYS A 2 -2.31 -14.50 -4.71
N THR A 3 -1.37 -14.74 -3.79
CA THR A 3 -1.59 -14.45 -2.36
C THR A 3 -1.64 -12.95 -2.10
N PHE A 4 -0.70 -12.18 -2.66
CA PHE A 4 -0.68 -10.72 -2.48
C PHE A 4 -0.81 -9.98 -3.80
N THR A 5 -1.47 -8.82 -3.77
CA THR A 5 -1.29 -7.72 -4.73
C THR A 5 -0.61 -6.57 -4.02
N ILE A 6 0.50 -6.11 -4.56
CA ILE A 6 1.16 -4.87 -4.16
C ILE A 6 0.83 -3.83 -5.22
N VAL A 7 0.01 -2.84 -4.84
CA VAL A 7 -0.33 -1.71 -5.70
C VAL A 7 0.71 -0.62 -5.50
N ILE A 8 1.38 -0.20 -6.57
CA ILE A 8 2.36 0.89 -6.56
C ILE A 8 1.84 2.02 -7.42
N PRO A 9 1.13 2.99 -6.84
CA PRO A 9 0.79 4.22 -7.55
C PRO A 9 2.04 5.09 -7.67
N THR A 10 2.26 5.64 -8.86
CA THR A 10 3.45 6.44 -9.17
C THR A 10 3.11 7.70 -9.96
N TYR A 11 3.96 8.73 -9.87
CA TYR A 11 3.83 10.00 -10.56
C TYR A 11 5.20 10.70 -10.66
N ASN A 12 5.67 10.98 -11.88
CA ASN A 12 6.82 11.83 -12.21
C ASN A 12 8.12 11.59 -11.43
N ASN A 13 8.34 10.36 -10.90
CA ASN A 13 9.56 10.07 -10.15
C ASN A 13 10.02 8.61 -10.33
N LEU A 14 10.83 8.41 -11.36
CA LEU A 14 11.38 7.10 -11.71
C LEU A 14 12.28 6.50 -10.61
N ASP A 15 13.07 7.31 -9.91
CA ASP A 15 14.03 6.79 -8.92
C ASP A 15 13.32 6.32 -7.66
N LEU A 16 12.31 7.04 -7.20
CA LEU A 16 11.45 6.58 -6.11
C LEU A 16 10.71 5.29 -6.50
N PHE A 17 10.13 5.26 -7.70
CA PHE A 17 9.48 4.05 -8.20
C PHE A 17 10.44 2.84 -8.23
N LYS A 18 11.67 3.02 -8.73
CA LYS A 18 12.69 1.95 -8.74
C LYS A 18 12.99 1.45 -7.34
N SER A 19 13.07 2.34 -6.36
CA SER A 19 13.29 1.98 -4.95
C SER A 19 12.14 1.13 -4.39
N ALA A 20 10.90 1.59 -4.55
CA ALA A 20 9.70 0.87 -4.13
C ALA A 20 9.62 -0.52 -4.80
N TYR A 21 9.74 -0.56 -6.13
CA TYR A 21 9.71 -1.79 -6.91
C TYR A 21 10.80 -2.78 -6.49
N SER A 22 12.04 -2.31 -6.31
CA SER A 22 13.17 -3.13 -5.86
C SER A 22 12.90 -3.76 -4.50
N SER A 23 12.31 -3.03 -3.56
CA SER A 23 11.97 -3.54 -2.23
C SER A 23 10.94 -4.68 -2.27
N VAL A 24 10.02 -4.63 -3.24
CA VAL A 24 9.06 -5.72 -3.47
C VAL A 24 9.76 -6.93 -4.11
N CYS A 25 10.65 -6.71 -5.07
CA CYS A 25 11.36 -7.80 -5.74
C CYS A 25 12.30 -8.58 -4.80
N LYS A 26 12.85 -7.91 -3.78
CA LYS A 26 13.70 -8.54 -2.75
C LYS A 26 12.93 -9.47 -1.80
N GLN A 27 11.60 -9.37 -1.72
CA GLN A 27 10.83 -10.21 -0.81
C GLN A 27 11.11 -11.70 -1.06
N ASP A 28 11.27 -12.47 0.02
CA ASP A 28 11.47 -13.92 0.01
C ASP A 28 10.20 -14.68 -0.42
N PHE A 29 9.03 -14.18 -0.09
CA PHE A 29 7.73 -14.70 -0.52
C PHE A 29 7.44 -14.29 -1.96
N LYS A 30 7.24 -15.27 -2.88
CA LYS A 30 7.16 -15.01 -4.33
C LYS A 30 5.75 -15.13 -4.93
N ASP A 31 4.74 -15.53 -4.13
CA ASP A 31 3.37 -15.63 -4.64
C ASP A 31 2.62 -14.31 -4.54
N TYR A 32 3.11 -13.33 -5.28
CA TYR A 32 2.50 -11.99 -5.40
C TYR A 32 2.41 -11.53 -6.86
N GLU A 33 1.60 -10.53 -7.09
CA GLU A 33 1.58 -9.69 -8.29
C GLU A 33 1.85 -8.24 -7.88
N ILE A 34 2.39 -7.45 -8.81
CA ILE A 34 2.62 -6.02 -8.68
C ILE A 34 1.70 -5.30 -9.66
N VAL A 35 0.91 -4.39 -9.18
CA VAL A 35 0.07 -3.50 -9.99
C VAL A 35 0.65 -2.10 -9.91
N VAL A 36 1.21 -1.63 -11.02
CA VAL A 36 1.72 -0.26 -11.16
C VAL A 36 0.68 0.57 -11.89
N VAL A 37 0.25 1.64 -11.27
CA VAL A 37 -0.64 2.64 -11.87
C VAL A 37 0.10 3.97 -11.92
N ASP A 38 0.36 4.43 -13.12
CA ASP A 38 1.21 5.57 -13.40
C ASP A 38 0.39 6.74 -13.92
N ASP A 39 0.52 7.86 -13.25
CA ASP A 39 -0.16 9.10 -13.58
C ASP A 39 0.82 10.17 -14.09
N SER A 40 2.05 9.73 -14.49
CA SER A 40 3.14 10.60 -14.95
C SER A 40 2.81 11.31 -16.24
N ASP A 41 3.46 12.46 -16.44
CA ASP A 41 3.31 13.27 -17.65
C ASP A 41 4.20 12.76 -18.80
N ASP A 42 5.20 11.93 -18.49
CA ASP A 42 6.16 11.35 -19.44
C ASP A 42 6.18 9.82 -19.42
N SER A 43 6.91 9.20 -20.36
CA SER A 43 7.02 7.75 -20.50
C SER A 43 8.18 7.11 -19.72
N SER A 44 8.89 7.83 -18.87
CA SER A 44 10.13 7.33 -18.24
C SER A 44 9.91 6.07 -17.40
N ILE A 45 8.78 6.00 -16.69
CA ILE A 45 8.39 4.82 -15.88
C ILE A 45 7.91 3.69 -16.81
N GLU A 46 7.14 3.99 -17.86
CA GLU A 46 6.69 3.01 -18.85
C GLU A 46 7.86 2.33 -19.55
N ASP A 47 8.85 3.11 -20.01
CA ASP A 47 10.05 2.61 -20.66
C ASP A 47 10.85 1.68 -19.73
N TYR A 48 10.98 2.10 -18.46
CA TYR A 48 11.64 1.25 -17.47
C TYR A 48 10.87 -0.04 -17.21
N VAL A 49 9.56 0.04 -16.97
CA VAL A 49 8.73 -1.14 -16.72
C VAL A 49 8.77 -2.12 -17.89
N SER A 50 8.74 -1.62 -19.14
CA SER A 50 8.82 -2.43 -20.34
C SER A 50 10.15 -3.21 -20.44
N SER A 51 11.22 -2.70 -19.84
CA SER A 51 12.53 -3.37 -19.80
C SER A 51 12.62 -4.51 -18.76
N LEU A 52 11.70 -4.60 -17.81
CA LEU A 52 11.82 -5.51 -16.64
C LEU A 52 11.52 -6.98 -16.94
N ASN A 53 10.80 -7.31 -18.00
CA ASN A 53 10.38 -8.70 -18.33
C ASN A 53 9.77 -9.46 -17.13
N ASN A 54 9.00 -8.77 -16.26
CA ASN A 54 8.40 -9.38 -15.09
C ASN A 54 6.96 -9.85 -15.38
N PRO A 55 6.67 -11.16 -15.47
CA PRO A 55 5.34 -11.67 -15.80
C PRO A 55 4.30 -11.45 -14.70
N ASN A 56 4.72 -11.07 -13.49
CA ASN A 56 3.82 -10.78 -12.37
C ASN A 56 3.54 -9.28 -12.22
N LEU A 57 3.98 -8.44 -13.17
CA LEU A 57 3.77 -7.01 -13.18
C LEU A 57 2.66 -6.63 -14.16
N ILE A 58 1.68 -5.90 -13.66
CA ILE A 58 0.61 -5.26 -14.42
C ILE A 58 0.89 -3.77 -14.39
N TYR A 59 1.00 -3.14 -15.55
CA TYR A 59 1.24 -1.70 -15.68
C TYR A 59 0.07 -1.01 -16.38
N ARG A 60 -0.29 0.16 -15.89
CA ARG A 60 -1.27 1.05 -16.51
C ARG A 60 -0.81 2.50 -16.39
N HIS A 61 -0.67 3.17 -17.52
CA HIS A 61 -0.38 4.58 -17.62
C HIS A 61 -1.66 5.35 -17.95
N HIS A 62 -1.89 6.48 -17.30
CA HIS A 62 -3.03 7.36 -17.53
C HIS A 62 -2.56 8.66 -18.16
N VAL A 63 -3.00 8.89 -19.40
CA VAL A 63 -2.76 10.15 -20.13
C VAL A 63 -4.10 10.66 -20.65
N PRO A 64 -4.57 11.83 -20.21
CA PRO A 64 -3.95 12.71 -19.22
C PRO A 64 -4.00 12.15 -17.79
N SER A 65 -3.20 12.74 -16.89
CA SER A 65 -3.22 12.42 -15.44
C SER A 65 -4.63 12.52 -14.86
N THR A 66 -4.98 11.55 -14.03
CA THR A 66 -6.31 11.45 -13.39
C THR A 66 -6.33 12.00 -11.97
N GLY A 67 -5.16 12.32 -11.43
CA GLY A 67 -4.94 12.77 -10.06
C GLY A 67 -4.76 11.62 -9.06
N ALA A 68 -4.00 11.88 -8.00
CA ALA A 68 -3.49 10.88 -7.08
C ALA A 68 -4.56 9.88 -6.59
N VAL A 69 -5.70 10.37 -6.08
CA VAL A 69 -6.74 9.52 -5.49
C VAL A 69 -7.40 8.61 -6.55
N ASN A 70 -7.62 9.11 -7.76
CA ASN A 70 -8.17 8.30 -8.84
C ASN A 70 -7.15 7.24 -9.29
N ASN A 71 -5.89 7.61 -9.39
CA ASN A 71 -4.79 6.68 -9.70
C ASN A 71 -4.72 5.54 -8.67
N TRP A 72 -4.78 5.85 -7.36
CA TRP A 72 -4.82 4.84 -6.29
C TRP A 72 -6.03 3.90 -6.43
N ASN A 73 -7.20 4.46 -6.74
CA ASN A 73 -8.42 3.70 -6.95
C ASN A 73 -8.33 2.77 -8.16
N HIS A 74 -7.71 3.19 -9.25
CA HIS A 74 -7.46 2.32 -10.40
C HIS A 74 -6.58 1.13 -10.02
N GLY A 75 -5.51 1.36 -9.23
CA GLY A 75 -4.68 0.28 -8.72
C GLY A 75 -5.46 -0.73 -7.88
N LEU A 76 -6.34 -0.26 -6.99
CA LEU A 76 -7.19 -1.12 -6.20
C LEU A 76 -8.19 -1.95 -7.04
N GLN A 77 -8.70 -1.39 -8.15
CA GLN A 77 -9.61 -2.10 -9.06
C GLN A 77 -8.91 -3.25 -9.79
N LEU A 78 -7.63 -3.10 -10.11
CA LEU A 78 -6.82 -4.11 -10.79
C LEU A 78 -6.32 -5.22 -9.86
N ALA A 79 -6.39 -5.02 -8.54
CA ALA A 79 -5.90 -5.98 -7.56
C ALA A 79 -6.68 -7.31 -7.61
N SER A 80 -5.99 -8.41 -7.93
CA SER A 80 -6.57 -9.75 -8.05
C SER A 80 -6.18 -10.71 -6.93
N GLY A 81 -5.13 -10.42 -6.18
CA GLY A 81 -4.62 -11.23 -5.08
C GLY A 81 -5.58 -11.36 -3.90
N LYS A 82 -5.34 -12.36 -3.06
CA LYS A 82 -6.16 -12.60 -1.87
C LYS A 82 -6.06 -11.46 -0.85
N TYR A 83 -4.87 -10.87 -0.72
CA TYR A 83 -4.56 -9.74 0.18
C TYR A 83 -3.96 -8.59 -0.61
N VAL A 84 -4.21 -7.36 -0.18
CA VAL A 84 -3.82 -6.14 -0.88
C VAL A 84 -3.02 -5.23 0.04
N ILE A 85 -1.98 -4.63 -0.52
CA ILE A 85 -1.15 -3.59 0.09
C ILE A 85 -1.02 -2.46 -0.93
N VAL A 86 -1.18 -1.21 -0.50
CA VAL A 86 -0.86 -0.03 -1.31
C VAL A 86 0.49 0.49 -0.82
N LEU A 87 1.49 0.42 -1.67
CA LEU A 87 2.86 0.90 -1.43
C LEU A 87 3.10 2.11 -2.34
N HIS A 88 3.06 3.32 -1.81
CA HIS A 88 3.34 4.50 -2.62
C HIS A 88 4.80 4.49 -3.08
N HIS A 89 5.09 5.15 -4.19
CA HIS A 89 6.42 5.10 -4.81
C HIS A 89 7.53 5.69 -3.94
N ASP A 90 7.20 6.50 -2.93
CA ASP A 90 8.14 7.07 -1.95
C ASP A 90 8.32 6.20 -0.69
N GLU A 91 7.75 5.00 -0.69
CA GLU A 91 7.80 4.02 0.39
C GLU A 91 8.58 2.77 -0.06
N ALA A 92 9.11 2.00 0.88
CA ALA A 92 9.78 0.74 0.60
C ALA A 92 9.57 -0.26 1.74
N PHE A 93 9.51 -1.55 1.42
CA PHE A 93 9.60 -2.60 2.43
C PHE A 93 11.03 -2.65 2.96
N GLU A 94 11.18 -2.56 4.27
CA GLU A 94 12.50 -2.57 4.91
C GLU A 94 13.09 -3.97 4.98
N GLU A 95 12.27 -4.97 5.32
CA GLU A 95 12.70 -6.35 5.54
C GLU A 95 12.33 -7.24 4.36
N ASP A 96 13.24 -8.09 3.91
CA ASP A 96 13.00 -9.01 2.79
C ASP A 96 11.97 -10.11 3.13
N ASN A 97 11.68 -10.35 4.41
CA ASN A 97 10.68 -11.33 4.89
C ASN A 97 9.32 -10.70 5.27
N TYR A 98 9.07 -9.45 4.89
CA TYR A 98 7.84 -8.74 5.26
C TYR A 98 6.57 -9.47 4.78
N LEU A 99 6.52 -9.89 3.51
CA LEU A 99 5.37 -10.61 2.96
C LEU A 99 5.19 -11.99 3.60
N THR A 100 6.28 -12.70 3.90
CA THR A 100 6.25 -13.97 4.66
C THR A 100 5.64 -13.75 6.03
N SER A 101 6.06 -12.71 6.75
CA SER A 101 5.55 -12.37 8.07
C SER A 101 4.06 -12.04 8.04
N LEU A 102 3.59 -11.28 7.04
CA LEU A 102 2.16 -11.00 6.85
C LEU A 102 1.38 -12.28 6.55
N ASN A 103 1.90 -13.14 5.67
CA ASN A 103 1.23 -14.40 5.32
C ASN A 103 1.01 -15.29 6.54
N VAL A 104 2.01 -15.43 7.42
CA VAL A 104 1.88 -16.17 8.69
C VAL A 104 0.73 -15.62 9.55
N GLN A 105 0.57 -14.31 9.63
CA GLN A 105 -0.53 -13.72 10.41
C GLN A 105 -1.89 -13.93 9.73
N PHE A 106 -1.95 -13.79 8.41
CA PHE A 106 -3.19 -14.07 7.67
C PHE A 106 -3.64 -15.54 7.77
N GLN A 107 -2.70 -16.49 7.85
CA GLN A 107 -3.03 -17.90 8.07
C GLN A 107 -3.66 -18.15 9.46
N LYS A 108 -3.42 -17.28 10.45
CA LYS A 108 -4.12 -17.31 11.75
C LYS A 108 -5.56 -16.77 11.70
N GLY A 109 -6.05 -16.39 10.52
CA GLY A 109 -7.42 -15.94 10.32
C GLY A 109 -7.62 -14.42 10.44
N TYR A 110 -6.55 -13.64 10.58
CA TYR A 110 -6.69 -12.18 10.51
C TYR A 110 -7.08 -11.75 9.11
N GLU A 111 -7.91 -10.71 9.00
CA GLU A 111 -8.35 -10.18 7.71
C GLU A 111 -7.76 -8.80 7.39
N VAL A 112 -7.29 -8.10 8.41
CA VAL A 112 -6.62 -6.80 8.33
C VAL A 112 -5.45 -6.81 9.30
N LEU A 113 -4.29 -6.43 8.82
CA LEU A 113 -3.06 -6.29 9.59
C LEU A 113 -2.59 -4.85 9.51
N VAL A 114 -2.15 -4.30 10.64
CA VAL A 114 -1.51 -2.99 10.70
C VAL A 114 -0.08 -3.20 11.17
N THR A 115 0.86 -2.71 10.39
CA THR A 115 2.30 -2.81 10.64
C THR A 115 2.86 -1.47 11.11
N ARG A 116 4.14 -1.45 11.43
CA ARG A 116 4.85 -0.23 11.83
C ARG A 116 5.61 0.35 10.65
N VAL A 117 5.84 1.64 10.71
CA VAL A 117 6.66 2.38 9.76
C VAL A 117 7.91 2.92 10.46
N LYS A 118 9.00 3.03 9.70
CA LYS A 118 10.13 3.90 10.02
C LYS A 118 10.14 5.05 9.01
N VAL A 119 10.35 6.25 9.48
CA VAL A 119 10.45 7.44 8.64
C VAL A 119 11.92 7.76 8.41
N PHE A 120 12.31 7.85 7.14
CA PHE A 120 13.64 8.29 6.75
C PHE A 120 13.68 9.81 6.72
N ASN A 121 14.50 10.40 7.59
CA ASN A 121 14.67 11.84 7.65
C ASN A 121 16.15 12.18 7.89
N GLY A 122 16.76 12.88 6.93
CA GLY A 122 18.13 13.36 7.03
C GLY A 122 19.17 12.24 7.24
N GLY A 123 19.01 11.08 6.60
CA GLY A 123 19.93 9.95 6.72
C GLY A 123 19.68 9.01 7.91
N VAL A 124 18.65 9.28 8.72
CA VAL A 124 18.32 8.46 9.91
C VAL A 124 16.91 7.87 9.79
N LEU A 125 16.80 6.55 9.98
CA LEU A 125 15.52 5.86 10.12
C LEU A 125 15.01 6.00 11.55
N LYS A 126 13.86 6.65 11.71
CA LYS A 126 13.19 6.80 13.01
C LYS A 126 11.91 5.94 13.04
N PRO A 127 11.74 5.08 14.06
CA PRO A 127 10.52 4.31 14.21
C PRO A 127 9.34 5.22 14.54
N ASN A 128 8.12 4.78 14.20
CA ASN A 128 6.91 5.43 14.65
C ASN A 128 6.90 5.51 16.19
N VAL A 129 6.56 6.68 16.72
CA VAL A 129 6.58 6.99 18.16
C VAL A 129 5.47 6.32 18.97
N PHE A 130 4.43 5.77 18.31
CA PHE A 130 3.29 5.19 19.02
C PHE A 130 3.58 3.77 19.54
N SER A 131 3.26 3.54 20.81
CA SER A 131 3.35 2.21 21.39
C SER A 131 2.30 1.26 20.79
N GLN A 132 2.58 -0.05 20.87
CA GLN A 132 1.62 -1.06 20.38
C GLN A 132 0.26 -0.99 21.09
N ALA A 133 0.24 -0.61 22.37
CA ALA A 133 -1.00 -0.45 23.13
C ALA A 133 -1.86 0.70 22.58
N VAL A 134 -1.23 1.85 22.29
CA VAL A 134 -1.90 3.00 21.66
C VAL A 134 -2.44 2.62 20.29
N MET A 135 -1.65 1.99 19.43
CA MET A 135 -2.09 1.53 18.11
C MET A 135 -3.30 0.58 18.23
N LYS A 136 -3.23 -0.42 19.11
CA LYS A 136 -4.35 -1.35 19.34
C LYS A 136 -5.63 -0.63 19.80
N PHE A 137 -5.49 0.36 20.68
CA PHE A 137 -6.62 1.16 21.15
C PHE A 137 -7.29 1.92 20.00
N PHE A 138 -6.51 2.64 19.18
CA PHE A 138 -7.04 3.40 18.04
C PHE A 138 -7.65 2.47 16.98
N ILE A 139 -7.03 1.36 16.66
CA ILE A 139 -7.59 0.33 15.75
C ILE A 139 -8.89 -0.24 16.34
N GLY A 140 -8.94 -0.39 17.67
CA GLY A 140 -10.12 -0.76 18.41
C GLY A 140 -11.27 0.27 18.34
N PHE A 141 -10.98 1.54 18.14
CA PHE A 141 -11.93 2.66 17.99
C PHE A 141 -11.55 3.51 16.76
N PRO A 142 -11.81 3.02 15.52
CA PRO A 142 -11.25 3.62 14.31
C PRO A 142 -11.61 5.10 14.08
N SER A 143 -12.72 5.59 14.68
CA SER A 143 -13.06 7.02 14.62
C SER A 143 -12.00 7.92 15.27
N LEU A 144 -11.19 7.39 16.19
CA LEU A 144 -10.11 8.15 16.82
C LEU A 144 -8.97 8.47 15.84
N LEU A 145 -8.87 7.73 14.72
CA LEU A 145 -7.87 8.00 13.69
C LEU A 145 -8.00 9.41 13.10
N PHE A 146 -9.22 9.99 13.12
CA PHE A 146 -9.43 11.39 12.69
C PHE A 146 -8.85 12.43 13.67
N LEU A 147 -8.54 12.04 14.89
CA LEU A 147 -7.82 12.89 15.86
C LEU A 147 -6.30 12.75 15.71
N CYS A 148 -5.83 11.55 15.38
CA CYS A 148 -4.41 11.27 15.19
C CYS A 148 -4.23 10.03 14.33
N ASN A 149 -3.52 10.17 13.19
CA ASN A 149 -3.13 9.02 12.37
C ASN A 149 -1.98 8.26 13.05
N VAL A 150 -2.32 7.21 13.81
CA VAL A 150 -1.32 6.34 14.47
C VAL A 150 -0.87 5.19 13.56
N ILE A 151 -1.49 4.99 12.39
CA ILE A 151 -1.16 3.92 11.45
C ILE A 151 0.08 4.32 10.64
N GLY A 152 0.08 5.54 10.11
CA GLY A 152 1.11 6.02 9.18
C GLY A 152 0.64 5.94 7.73
N PRO A 153 1.53 5.68 6.77
CA PRO A 153 1.21 5.63 5.35
C PRO A 153 0.42 4.38 4.94
N CYS A 154 -0.07 4.35 3.68
CA CYS A 154 -0.95 3.29 3.18
C CYS A 154 -0.31 1.90 3.21
N SER A 155 1.01 1.79 3.06
CA SER A 155 1.74 0.52 3.14
C SER A 155 1.70 -0.14 4.52
N CYS A 156 1.35 0.62 5.56
CA CYS A 156 1.19 0.09 6.91
C CYS A 156 -0.08 -0.75 7.11
N ILE A 157 -0.98 -0.80 6.14
CA ILE A 157 -2.17 -1.64 6.22
C ILE A 157 -2.17 -2.69 5.10
N ALA A 158 -2.26 -3.97 5.50
CA ALA A 158 -2.48 -5.08 4.60
C ALA A 158 -3.85 -5.71 4.92
N PHE A 159 -4.65 -5.99 3.91
CA PHE A 159 -6.02 -6.44 4.15
C PHE A 159 -6.51 -7.43 3.08
N LYS A 160 -7.48 -8.25 3.47
CA LYS A 160 -8.15 -9.19 2.56
C LYS A 160 -8.88 -8.43 1.46
N ARG A 161 -8.74 -8.85 0.20
CA ARG A 161 -9.36 -8.22 -0.98
C ARG A 161 -10.87 -7.95 -0.82
N ALA A 162 -11.58 -8.79 -0.08
CA ALA A 162 -13.01 -8.60 0.21
C ALA A 162 -13.33 -7.29 0.98
N HIS A 163 -12.31 -6.65 1.57
CA HIS A 163 -12.43 -5.37 2.26
C HIS A 163 -12.04 -4.17 1.38
N ILE A 164 -11.69 -4.37 0.11
CA ILE A 164 -11.41 -3.25 -0.80
C ILE A 164 -12.57 -2.25 -0.73
N THR A 165 -12.19 -1.01 -0.51
CA THR A 165 -13.05 0.16 -0.62
C THR A 165 -12.27 1.27 -1.29
N ALA A 166 -12.89 2.03 -2.19
CA ALA A 166 -12.21 3.11 -2.90
C ALA A 166 -11.85 4.23 -1.92
N PHE A 167 -10.75 4.91 -2.16
CA PHE A 167 -10.46 6.20 -1.54
C PHE A 167 -11.54 7.22 -1.99
N ASP A 168 -11.94 8.11 -1.10
CA ASP A 168 -12.92 9.15 -1.43
C ASP A 168 -12.22 10.32 -2.15
N ASN A 169 -12.45 10.46 -3.45
CA ASN A 169 -11.83 11.48 -4.31
C ASN A 169 -12.39 12.90 -4.10
N ARG A 170 -13.37 13.07 -3.23
CA ARG A 170 -13.89 14.39 -2.82
C ARG A 170 -13.06 14.97 -1.67
N LEU A 171 -12.24 14.16 -1.01
CA LEU A 171 -11.40 14.59 0.09
C LEU A 171 -10.07 15.14 -0.42
N ASN A 172 -9.67 16.30 0.10
CA ASN A 172 -8.35 16.90 -0.13
C ASN A 172 -7.40 16.70 1.06
N TRP A 173 -7.91 16.18 2.19
CA TRP A 173 -7.18 15.96 3.43
C TRP A 173 -7.69 14.72 4.14
N LEU A 174 -6.83 14.02 4.89
CA LEU A 174 -7.15 12.80 5.63
C LEU A 174 -7.73 11.67 4.74
N VAL A 175 -7.36 11.63 3.47
CA VAL A 175 -7.82 10.63 2.49
C VAL A 175 -7.47 9.20 2.94
N ASP A 176 -6.25 9.02 3.46
CA ASP A 176 -5.73 7.78 4.03
C ASP A 176 -6.48 7.40 5.32
N VAL A 177 -6.69 8.36 6.21
CA VAL A 177 -7.38 8.15 7.49
C VAL A 177 -8.84 7.72 7.30
N ASP A 178 -9.56 8.38 6.39
CA ASP A 178 -10.93 7.98 6.03
C ASP A 178 -10.95 6.57 5.45
N TRP A 179 -9.98 6.24 4.61
CA TRP A 179 -9.85 4.92 4.02
C TRP A 179 -9.60 3.84 5.07
N TYR A 180 -8.68 4.06 6.04
CA TYR A 180 -8.43 3.16 7.16
C TYR A 180 -9.69 2.96 8.01
N TYR A 181 -10.36 4.06 8.34
CA TYR A 181 -11.61 4.01 9.09
C TYR A 181 -12.64 3.09 8.43
N ARG A 182 -12.83 3.21 7.10
CA ARG A 182 -13.80 2.41 6.37
C ARG A 182 -13.41 0.93 6.28
N ILE A 183 -12.13 0.60 6.09
CA ILE A 183 -11.63 -0.77 6.10
C ILE A 183 -11.85 -1.41 7.49
N LEU A 184 -11.41 -0.73 8.56
CA LEU A 184 -11.49 -1.25 9.92
C LEU A 184 -12.92 -1.38 10.40
N LYS A 185 -13.82 -0.50 9.99
CA LYS A 185 -15.26 -0.56 10.31
C LYS A 185 -15.96 -1.73 9.62
N ARG A 186 -15.60 -2.07 8.40
CA ARG A 186 -16.14 -3.24 7.66
C ARG A 186 -15.80 -4.55 8.35
N LYS A 187 -14.59 -4.70 8.86
CA LYS A 187 -14.16 -5.88 9.60
C LYS A 187 -15.04 -6.17 10.83
N ARG A 188 -15.58 -5.14 11.48
CA ARG A 188 -16.40 -5.29 12.70
C ARG A 188 -17.84 -5.72 12.45
N ARG A 189 -18.33 -5.64 11.21
CA ARG A 189 -19.72 -5.98 10.86
C ARG A 189 -19.90 -7.44 10.44
N LYS A 190 -18.82 -8.23 10.45
CA LYS A 190 -18.82 -9.68 10.20
C LYS A 190 -18.43 -10.42 11.47
#